data_1c737c3a8fd84a3afe66a836a01fd9a8
#
_entry.id   1c737c3a8fd84a3afe66a836a01fd9a8
#
_cell.length_a   1.000
_cell.length_b   1.000
_cell.length_c   1.000
_cell.angle_alpha   90.00
_cell.angle_beta   90.00
_cell.angle_gamma   90.00
#
_symmetry.space_group_name_H-M   'P 1'
#
loop_
_entity.id
_entity.type
_entity.pdbx_description
1 polymer ?
#
loop_
_entity_poly.entity_id
_entity_poly.type
_entity_poly.pdbx_seq_one_letter_code
_entity_poly.pdbx_strand_id
1 'polypeptide(L)'
;MNNKIAWCAIYLLVLVWSAINPADPFTWWLEAAPALVAVPLLFFTRKRFPLTPLVYVLVLAHCCVLFVGAHYTYAEVPLFDTIANWMGSERNNYDKLGHFAQGFIPAMLAREIMLRNQAVKPGAWCAFLVTCFVLAFSAFYELIEWWVAVATGEGAEAFLGTQGYVWDTQSDMLMALIGAIVALVLLSRFQDKQIAALKLRI
;
A
#
# COMPACT_ATOMS: atom_id res chain seq x y z
N MET A 1 -2.03 -23.40 11.33
CA MET A 1 -2.85 -23.68 10.14
C MET A 1 -3.98 -22.66 9.98
N ASN A 2 -4.69 -22.34 11.07
CA ASN A 2 -5.83 -21.42 11.04
C ASN A 2 -5.54 -19.99 10.52
N ASN A 3 -4.40 -19.40 10.90
CA ASN A 3 -4.08 -18.01 10.52
C ASN A 3 -3.87 -17.81 9.01
N LYS A 4 -3.31 -18.82 8.30
CA LYS A 4 -3.11 -18.73 6.84
C LYS A 4 -4.43 -18.85 6.09
N ILE A 5 -5.33 -19.72 6.57
CA ILE A 5 -6.66 -19.88 5.98
C ILE A 5 -7.47 -18.60 6.18
N ALA A 6 -7.45 -18.03 7.40
CA ALA A 6 -8.12 -16.76 7.68
C ALA A 6 -7.57 -15.62 6.81
N TRP A 7 -6.25 -15.52 6.64
CA TRP A 7 -5.59 -14.54 5.77
C TRP A 7 -6.09 -14.66 4.32
N CYS A 8 -6.05 -15.86 3.75
CA CYS A 8 -6.53 -16.11 2.39
C CYS A 8 -8.04 -15.85 2.26
N ALA A 9 -8.83 -16.23 3.27
CA ALA A 9 -10.27 -16.01 3.25
C ALA A 9 -10.62 -14.52 3.24
N ILE A 10 -9.97 -13.71 4.10
CA ILE A 10 -10.17 -12.25 4.13
C ILE A 10 -9.78 -11.63 2.79
N TYR A 11 -8.59 -11.97 2.26
CA TYR A 11 -8.15 -11.47 0.97
C TYR A 11 -9.16 -11.78 -0.14
N LEU A 12 -9.60 -13.05 -0.26
CA LEU A 12 -10.55 -13.46 -1.29
C LEU A 12 -11.93 -12.83 -1.12
N LEU A 13 -12.40 -12.70 0.11
CA LEU A 13 -13.69 -12.03 0.39
C LEU A 13 -13.67 -10.57 -0.07
N VAL A 14 -12.62 -9.83 0.28
CA VAL A 14 -12.52 -8.41 -0.08
C VAL A 14 -12.27 -8.25 -1.58
N LEU A 15 -11.43 -9.09 -2.19
CA LEU A 15 -11.21 -9.11 -3.64
C LEU A 15 -12.52 -9.36 -4.41
N VAL A 16 -13.25 -10.43 -4.07
CA VAL A 16 -14.50 -10.77 -4.77
C VAL A 16 -15.54 -9.68 -4.58
N TRP A 17 -15.68 -9.16 -3.34
CA TRP A 17 -16.59 -8.05 -3.08
C TRP A 17 -16.23 -6.83 -3.92
N SER A 18 -14.96 -6.43 -3.98
CA SER A 18 -14.53 -5.23 -4.71
C SER A 18 -14.74 -5.34 -6.22
N ALA A 19 -14.70 -6.56 -6.76
CA ALA A 19 -14.92 -6.81 -8.19
C ALA A 19 -16.39 -6.86 -8.60
N ILE A 20 -17.33 -6.89 -7.63
CA ILE A 20 -18.77 -6.91 -7.93
C ILE A 20 -19.26 -5.48 -8.13
N ASN A 21 -19.62 -5.13 -9.36
CA ASN A 21 -20.14 -3.81 -9.73
C ASN A 21 -19.27 -2.64 -9.21
N PRO A 22 -17.96 -2.59 -9.54
CA PRO A 22 -17.13 -1.46 -9.18
C PRO A 22 -17.63 -0.19 -9.88
N ALA A 23 -17.35 0.98 -9.29
CA ALA A 23 -17.77 2.27 -9.81
C ALA A 23 -17.26 2.49 -11.26
N ASP A 24 -16.01 2.15 -11.53
CA ASP A 24 -15.42 2.10 -12.87
C ASP A 24 -14.59 0.81 -13.04
N PRO A 25 -14.96 -0.10 -13.98
CA PRO A 25 -14.23 -1.35 -14.18
C PRO A 25 -12.80 -1.18 -14.69
N PHE A 26 -12.52 -0.14 -15.48
CA PHE A 26 -11.17 0.10 -15.99
C PHE A 26 -10.25 0.57 -14.87
N THR A 27 -10.69 1.55 -14.10
CA THR A 27 -9.99 2.06 -12.93
C THR A 27 -9.80 0.95 -11.88
N TRP A 28 -10.79 0.07 -11.69
CA TRP A 28 -10.66 -1.08 -10.79
C TRP A 28 -9.45 -1.96 -11.11
N TRP A 29 -9.21 -2.27 -12.40
CA TRP A 29 -8.04 -3.07 -12.78
C TRP A 29 -6.72 -2.37 -12.46
N LEU A 30 -6.64 -1.07 -12.66
CA LEU A 30 -5.44 -0.29 -12.39
C LEU A 30 -5.14 -0.21 -10.89
N GLU A 31 -6.15 0.11 -10.09
CA GLU A 31 -6.01 0.27 -8.64
C GLU A 31 -5.90 -1.05 -7.88
N ALA A 32 -6.54 -2.11 -8.35
CA ALA A 32 -6.40 -3.45 -7.77
C ALA A 32 -5.08 -4.14 -8.16
N ALA A 33 -4.43 -3.73 -9.25
CA ALA A 33 -3.24 -4.40 -9.80
C ALA A 33 -2.13 -4.65 -8.76
N PRO A 34 -1.73 -3.70 -7.89
CA PRO A 34 -0.71 -3.96 -6.89
C PRO A 34 -1.09 -5.08 -5.91
N ALA A 35 -2.36 -5.14 -5.49
CA ALA A 35 -2.84 -6.20 -4.61
C ALA A 35 -2.91 -7.56 -5.32
N LEU A 36 -3.30 -7.57 -6.61
CA LEU A 36 -3.33 -8.78 -7.43
C LEU A 36 -1.94 -9.34 -7.70
N VAL A 37 -0.92 -8.48 -7.81
CA VAL A 37 0.48 -8.89 -8.01
C VAL A 37 1.14 -9.30 -6.69
N ALA A 38 0.83 -8.64 -5.58
CA ALA A 38 1.46 -8.90 -4.29
C ALA A 38 1.27 -10.36 -3.81
N VAL A 39 0.08 -10.93 -3.97
CA VAL A 39 -0.24 -12.28 -3.46
C VAL A 39 0.49 -13.38 -4.22
N PRO A 40 0.53 -13.43 -5.57
CA PRO A 40 1.40 -14.34 -6.30
C PRO A 40 2.87 -14.21 -5.88
N LEU A 41 3.41 -13.00 -5.75
CA LEU A 41 4.79 -12.79 -5.31
C LEU A 41 5.03 -13.40 -3.92
N LEU A 42 4.14 -13.14 -2.96
CA LEU A 42 4.22 -13.75 -1.63
C LEU A 42 4.14 -15.28 -1.71
N PHE A 43 3.28 -15.81 -2.55
CA PHE A 43 3.12 -17.25 -2.72
C PHE A 43 4.40 -17.91 -3.27
N PHE A 44 5.01 -17.37 -4.30
CA PHE A 44 6.21 -17.94 -4.89
C PHE A 44 7.46 -17.75 -4.03
N THR A 45 7.53 -16.65 -3.28
CA THR A 45 8.71 -16.34 -2.45
C THR A 45 8.66 -16.96 -1.06
N ARG A 46 7.49 -17.37 -0.54
CA ARG A 46 7.27 -17.82 0.85
C ARG A 46 8.16 -18.95 1.35
N LYS A 47 8.63 -19.82 0.44
CA LYS A 47 9.52 -20.93 0.81
C LYS A 47 10.96 -20.48 0.89
N ARG A 48 11.39 -19.58 0.00
CA ARG A 48 12.77 -19.09 -0.08
C ARG A 48 13.02 -17.92 0.88
N PHE A 49 12.02 -17.07 1.05
CA PHE A 49 12.09 -15.88 1.89
C PHE A 49 10.75 -15.69 2.65
N PRO A 50 10.50 -16.51 3.69
CA PRO A 50 9.30 -16.32 4.50
C PRO A 50 9.38 -14.99 5.24
N LEU A 51 8.36 -14.15 5.12
CA LEU A 51 8.29 -12.86 5.80
C LEU A 51 7.88 -13.03 7.27
N THR A 52 8.10 -11.98 8.06
CA THR A 52 7.60 -11.93 9.43
C THR A 52 6.06 -11.91 9.45
N PRO A 53 5.42 -12.43 10.51
CA PRO A 53 3.97 -12.33 10.67
C PRO A 53 3.44 -10.90 10.58
N LEU A 54 4.19 -9.93 11.10
CA LEU A 54 3.88 -8.50 10.98
C LEU A 54 3.68 -8.09 9.52
N VAL A 55 4.66 -8.39 8.65
CA VAL A 55 4.60 -7.98 7.25
C VAL A 55 3.45 -8.68 6.51
N TYR A 56 3.16 -9.96 6.81
CA TYR A 56 1.99 -10.62 6.21
C TYR A 56 0.68 -9.94 6.59
N VAL A 57 0.52 -9.51 7.85
CA VAL A 57 -0.68 -8.79 8.31
C VAL A 57 -0.78 -7.42 7.63
N LEU A 58 0.34 -6.70 7.56
CA LEU A 58 0.40 -5.39 6.92
C LEU A 58 0.06 -5.47 5.42
N VAL A 59 0.60 -6.46 4.71
CA VAL A 59 0.28 -6.66 3.28
C VAL A 59 -1.21 -6.97 3.10
N LEU A 60 -1.82 -7.79 3.96
CA LEU A 60 -3.27 -8.03 3.90
C LEU A 60 -4.06 -6.73 4.11
N ALA A 61 -3.69 -5.93 5.11
CA ALA A 61 -4.32 -4.65 5.37
C ALA A 61 -4.20 -3.70 4.17
N HIS A 62 -3.02 -3.66 3.53
CA HIS A 62 -2.82 -2.88 2.31
C HIS A 62 -3.69 -3.37 1.16
N CYS A 63 -3.76 -4.68 0.91
CA CYS A 63 -4.66 -5.24 -0.10
C CYS A 63 -6.12 -4.86 0.15
N CYS A 64 -6.57 -4.85 1.41
CA CYS A 64 -7.92 -4.41 1.75
C CYS A 64 -8.13 -2.92 1.44
N VAL A 65 -7.17 -2.05 1.76
CA VAL A 65 -7.23 -0.61 1.39
C VAL A 65 -7.31 -0.45 -0.12
N LEU A 66 -6.44 -1.13 -0.88
CA LEU A 66 -6.43 -1.07 -2.34
C LEU A 66 -7.77 -1.54 -2.93
N PHE A 67 -8.33 -2.66 -2.48
CA PHE A 67 -9.59 -3.19 -2.99
C PHE A 67 -10.80 -2.32 -2.65
N VAL A 68 -10.81 -1.70 -1.48
CA VAL A 68 -11.89 -0.75 -1.12
C VAL A 68 -11.77 0.50 -2.00
N GLY A 69 -10.57 1.05 -2.20
CA GLY A 69 -10.35 2.15 -3.13
C GLY A 69 -10.79 1.78 -4.54
N ALA A 70 -10.31 0.67 -5.07
CA ALA A 70 -10.64 0.20 -6.41
C ALA A 70 -12.15 0.04 -6.64
N HIS A 71 -12.91 -0.41 -5.64
CA HIS A 71 -14.36 -0.52 -5.75
C HIS A 71 -15.06 0.83 -5.96
N TYR A 72 -14.55 1.90 -5.31
CA TYR A 72 -15.14 3.25 -5.28
C TYR A 72 -14.31 4.30 -6.04
N THR A 73 -13.30 3.93 -6.83
CA THR A 73 -12.36 4.84 -7.53
C THR A 73 -11.56 5.78 -6.63
N TYR A 74 -11.26 5.40 -5.38
CA TYR A 74 -10.58 6.20 -4.35
C TYR A 74 -11.23 7.56 -4.05
N ALA A 75 -11.85 8.19 -5.05
CA ALA A 75 -12.49 9.51 -4.93
C ALA A 75 -13.91 9.45 -4.37
N GLU A 76 -14.53 8.26 -4.28
CA GLU A 76 -15.96 8.10 -3.96
C GLU A 76 -16.22 7.13 -2.80
N VAL A 77 -15.24 6.94 -1.90
CA VAL A 77 -15.42 6.05 -0.73
C VAL A 77 -16.39 6.68 0.27
N PRO A 78 -17.59 6.09 0.53
CA PRO A 78 -18.68 6.76 1.25
C PRO A 78 -18.34 7.21 2.66
N LEU A 79 -17.48 6.46 3.36
CA LEU A 79 -17.01 6.86 4.70
C LEU A 79 -16.21 8.17 4.62
N PHE A 80 -15.41 8.36 3.59
CA PHE A 80 -14.58 9.54 3.45
C PHE A 80 -15.37 10.75 2.94
N ASP A 81 -16.46 10.56 2.21
CA ASP A 81 -17.42 11.62 1.92
C ASP A 81 -18.09 12.13 3.21
N THR A 82 -18.46 11.20 4.08
CA THR A 82 -19.00 11.57 5.39
C THR A 82 -17.99 12.37 6.23
N ILE A 83 -16.72 11.95 6.22
CA ILE A 83 -15.63 12.65 6.93
C ILE A 83 -15.37 14.01 6.28
N ALA A 84 -15.33 14.11 4.96
CA ALA A 84 -15.16 15.37 4.23
C ALA A 84 -16.24 16.37 4.58
N ASN A 85 -17.50 15.96 4.53
CA ASN A 85 -18.64 16.78 4.93
C ASN A 85 -18.53 17.28 6.38
N TRP A 86 -18.10 16.43 7.29
CA TRP A 86 -17.88 16.76 8.70
C TRP A 86 -16.79 17.81 8.89
N MET A 87 -15.76 17.77 8.04
CA MET A 87 -14.64 18.71 8.05
C MET A 87 -14.91 19.98 7.22
N GLY A 88 -16.07 20.10 6.57
CA GLY A 88 -16.37 21.19 5.66
C GLY A 88 -15.50 21.19 4.40
N SER A 89 -15.05 20.02 3.96
CA SER A 89 -14.27 19.81 2.73
C SER A 89 -15.13 19.16 1.66
N GLU A 90 -14.90 19.51 0.41
CA GLU A 90 -15.55 18.86 -0.74
C GLU A 90 -14.74 17.66 -1.27
N ARG A 91 -13.50 17.48 -0.78
CA ARG A 91 -12.59 16.42 -1.26
C ARG A 91 -12.74 15.15 -0.44
N ASN A 92 -12.93 14.03 -1.12
CA ASN A 92 -12.75 12.69 -0.55
C ASN A 92 -11.25 12.37 -0.43
N ASN A 93 -10.76 12.23 0.80
CA ASN A 93 -9.34 12.01 1.07
C ASN A 93 -8.97 10.52 1.27
N TYR A 94 -9.74 9.57 0.72
CA TYR A 94 -9.37 8.15 0.80
C TYR A 94 -8.06 7.86 0.07
N ASP A 95 -7.81 8.55 -1.02
CA ASP A 95 -6.58 8.50 -1.77
C ASP A 95 -5.36 8.80 -0.86
N LYS A 96 -5.42 9.83 -0.03
CA LYS A 96 -4.38 10.14 0.96
C LYS A 96 -4.15 9.00 1.96
N LEU A 97 -5.19 8.24 2.34
CA LEU A 97 -5.04 7.03 3.14
C LEU A 97 -4.33 5.92 2.34
N GLY A 98 -4.66 5.77 1.06
CA GLY A 98 -3.99 4.85 0.14
C GLY A 98 -2.49 5.10 0.08
N HIS A 99 -2.07 6.36 -0.15
CA HIS A 99 -0.66 6.75 -0.21
C HIS A 99 0.04 6.67 1.17
N PHE A 100 -0.65 6.98 2.26
CA PHE A 100 -0.11 6.71 3.60
C PHE A 100 0.17 5.21 3.79
N ALA A 101 -0.75 4.34 3.41
CA ALA A 101 -0.57 2.88 3.49
C ALA A 101 0.53 2.39 2.54
N GLN A 102 0.63 2.97 1.34
CA GLN A 102 1.70 2.74 0.37
C GLN A 102 3.08 3.13 0.93
N GLY A 103 3.15 4.11 1.81
CA GLY A 103 4.37 4.42 2.54
C GLY A 103 4.62 3.49 3.72
N PHE A 104 3.62 3.31 4.56
CA PHE A 104 3.69 2.59 5.83
C PHE A 104 4.06 1.10 5.65
N ILE A 105 3.41 0.43 4.73
CA ILE A 105 3.50 -1.03 4.59
C ILE A 105 4.73 -1.45 3.78
N PRO A 106 5.01 -0.87 2.59
CA PRO A 106 6.25 -1.14 1.87
C PRO A 106 7.51 -0.76 2.64
N ALA A 107 7.48 0.26 3.53
CA ALA A 107 8.62 0.55 4.40
C ALA A 107 9.03 -0.65 5.26
N MET A 108 8.07 -1.33 5.88
CA MET A 108 8.34 -2.50 6.71
C MET A 108 8.78 -3.71 5.89
N LEU A 109 8.23 -3.89 4.69
CA LEU A 109 8.66 -4.92 3.75
C LEU A 109 10.10 -4.68 3.27
N ALA A 110 10.40 -3.47 2.79
CA ALA A 110 11.74 -3.09 2.33
C ALA A 110 12.77 -3.22 3.45
N ARG A 111 12.43 -2.75 4.66
CA ARG A 111 13.28 -2.89 5.84
C ARG A 111 13.61 -4.36 6.12
N GLU A 112 12.63 -5.25 6.11
CA GLU A 112 12.85 -6.68 6.33
C GLU A 112 13.77 -7.28 5.27
N ILE A 113 13.55 -6.95 4.00
CA ILE A 113 14.37 -7.43 2.89
C ILE A 113 15.81 -6.94 3.05
N MET A 114 16.03 -5.65 3.31
CA MET A 114 17.37 -5.07 3.46
C MET A 114 18.14 -5.66 4.64
N LEU A 115 17.49 -5.81 5.80
CA LEU A 115 18.14 -6.34 7.01
C LEU A 115 18.46 -7.84 6.91
N ARG A 116 17.55 -8.62 6.34
CA ARG A 116 17.74 -10.07 6.27
C ARG A 116 18.72 -10.48 5.18
N ASN A 117 18.81 -9.73 4.10
CA ASN A 117 19.85 -9.88 3.08
C ASN A 117 21.18 -9.20 3.47
N GLN A 118 21.28 -8.63 4.69
CA GLN A 118 22.48 -7.97 5.18
C GLN A 118 22.97 -6.80 4.31
N ALA A 119 22.07 -6.22 3.49
CA ALA A 119 22.38 -5.06 2.65
C ALA A 119 22.68 -3.81 3.51
N VAL A 120 22.07 -3.72 4.69
CA VAL A 120 22.28 -2.64 5.65
C VAL A 120 22.15 -3.16 7.09
N LYS A 121 22.85 -2.55 8.04
CA LYS A 121 22.68 -2.83 9.48
C LYS A 121 21.50 -2.03 10.05
N PRO A 122 20.83 -2.52 11.12
CA PRO A 122 19.84 -1.72 11.83
C PRO A 122 20.42 -0.39 12.30
N GLY A 123 19.67 0.70 12.15
CA GLY A 123 20.10 2.04 12.56
C GLY A 123 19.66 3.14 11.60
N ALA A 124 20.24 4.33 11.75
CA ALA A 124 19.85 5.52 10.99
C ALA A 124 19.99 5.34 9.46
N TRP A 125 21.04 4.69 9.00
CA TRP A 125 21.21 4.39 7.56
C TRP A 125 20.10 3.47 7.01
N CYS A 126 19.67 2.47 7.78
CA CYS A 126 18.56 1.64 7.37
C CYS A 126 17.27 2.46 7.26
N ALA A 127 16.98 3.29 8.26
CA ALA A 127 15.81 4.17 8.22
C ALA A 127 15.85 5.13 7.02
N PHE A 128 16.99 5.75 6.77
CA PHE A 128 17.19 6.64 5.63
C PHE A 128 16.97 5.93 4.29
N LEU A 129 17.60 4.78 4.07
CA LEU A 129 17.47 4.02 2.82
C LEU A 129 16.05 3.50 2.59
N VAL A 130 15.37 3.05 3.65
CA VAL A 130 13.94 2.66 3.56
C VAL A 130 13.07 3.85 3.19
N THR A 131 13.32 5.02 3.77
CA THR A 131 12.59 6.25 3.44
C THR A 131 12.83 6.67 1.98
N CYS A 132 14.09 6.61 1.51
CA CYS A 132 14.41 6.86 0.09
C CYS A 132 13.72 5.86 -0.83
N PHE A 133 13.69 4.57 -0.48
CA PHE A 133 12.99 3.55 -1.24
C PHE A 133 11.51 3.85 -1.35
N VAL A 134 10.86 4.22 -0.25
CA VAL A 134 9.43 4.55 -0.25
C VAL A 134 9.14 5.77 -1.12
N LEU A 135 9.92 6.83 -1.01
CA LEU A 135 9.76 8.01 -1.87
C LEU A 135 9.95 7.67 -3.35
N ALA A 136 10.97 6.87 -3.68
CA ALA A 136 11.20 6.41 -5.06
C ALA A 136 10.02 5.55 -5.56
N PHE A 137 9.49 4.68 -4.71
CA PHE A 137 8.33 3.84 -5.03
C PHE A 137 7.06 4.66 -5.24
N SER A 138 6.80 5.64 -4.35
CA SER A 138 5.68 6.57 -4.50
C SER A 138 5.81 7.40 -5.77
N ALA A 139 6.96 8.03 -6.00
CA ALA A 139 7.21 8.79 -7.23
C ALA A 139 7.05 7.93 -8.50
N PHE A 140 7.45 6.67 -8.47
CA PHE A 140 7.27 5.76 -9.60
C PHE A 140 5.78 5.44 -9.84
N TYR A 141 4.98 5.36 -8.78
CA TYR A 141 3.54 5.15 -8.89
C TYR A 141 2.86 6.36 -9.53
N GLU A 142 3.23 7.59 -9.14
CA GLU A 142 2.76 8.83 -9.78
C GLU A 142 3.12 8.88 -11.28
N LEU A 143 4.31 8.36 -11.65
CA LEU A 143 4.68 8.24 -13.06
C LEU A 143 3.80 7.22 -13.81
N ILE A 144 3.40 6.12 -13.16
CA ILE A 144 2.46 5.15 -13.76
C ILE A 144 1.11 5.84 -14.00
N GLU A 145 0.60 6.58 -13.02
CA GLU A 145 -0.65 7.33 -13.15
C GLU A 145 -0.58 8.33 -14.32
N TRP A 146 0.50 9.10 -14.37
CA TRP A 146 0.74 10.01 -15.48
C TRP A 146 0.81 9.30 -16.84
N TRP A 147 1.51 8.18 -16.95
CA TRP A 147 1.57 7.40 -18.20
C TRP A 147 0.22 6.85 -18.62
N VAL A 148 -0.57 6.36 -17.68
CA VAL A 148 -1.94 5.91 -17.95
C VAL A 148 -2.77 7.09 -18.46
N ALA A 149 -2.70 8.25 -17.82
CA ALA A 149 -3.41 9.45 -18.23
C ALA A 149 -3.04 9.88 -19.65
N VAL A 150 -1.75 9.90 -19.98
CA VAL A 150 -1.27 10.22 -21.35
C VAL A 150 -1.75 9.20 -22.38
N ALA A 151 -1.81 7.92 -22.01
CA ALA A 151 -2.21 6.86 -22.92
C ALA A 151 -3.73 6.76 -23.16
N THR A 152 -4.54 7.09 -22.14
CA THR A 152 -6.01 6.90 -22.17
C THR A 152 -6.81 8.20 -22.26
N GLY A 153 -6.18 9.37 -22.10
CA GLY A 153 -6.84 10.67 -22.13
C GLY A 153 -7.83 10.85 -20.97
N GLU A 154 -9.01 11.37 -21.27
CA GLU A 154 -10.06 11.68 -20.26
C GLU A 154 -10.50 10.47 -19.43
N GLY A 155 -10.32 9.25 -19.95
CA GLY A 155 -10.64 8.01 -19.21
C GLY A 155 -9.78 7.75 -17.97
N ALA A 156 -8.72 8.54 -17.75
CA ALA A 156 -7.85 8.41 -16.58
C ALA A 156 -8.21 9.33 -15.41
N GLU A 157 -9.16 10.23 -15.55
CA GLU A 157 -9.49 11.19 -14.48
C GLU A 157 -9.91 10.49 -13.19
N ALA A 158 -10.67 9.41 -13.29
CA ALA A 158 -11.06 8.60 -12.13
C ALA A 158 -9.87 7.91 -11.47
N PHE A 159 -8.90 7.46 -12.28
CA PHE A 159 -7.67 6.81 -11.80
C PHE A 159 -6.70 7.80 -11.16
N LEU A 160 -6.57 9.00 -11.71
CA LEU A 160 -5.74 10.05 -11.15
C LEU A 160 -6.24 10.54 -9.78
N GLY A 161 -7.53 10.47 -9.52
CA GLY A 161 -8.13 10.86 -8.25
C GLY A 161 -7.90 12.31 -7.82
N THR A 162 -7.45 13.19 -8.72
CA THR A 162 -7.01 14.56 -8.38
C THR A 162 -8.09 15.42 -7.77
N GLN A 163 -9.36 15.20 -8.15
CA GLN A 163 -10.51 15.99 -7.69
C GLN A 163 -10.26 17.52 -7.80
N GLY A 164 -9.52 17.94 -8.83
CA GLY A 164 -9.17 19.35 -9.08
C GLY A 164 -8.02 19.90 -8.21
N TYR A 165 -7.34 19.09 -7.42
CA TYR A 165 -6.25 19.53 -6.55
C TYR A 165 -4.90 19.51 -7.30
N VAL A 166 -4.36 20.69 -7.60
CA VAL A 166 -3.12 20.84 -8.42
C VAL A 166 -1.86 20.28 -7.78
N TRP A 167 -1.82 20.11 -6.45
CA TRP A 167 -0.69 19.55 -5.70
C TRP A 167 -0.90 18.09 -5.29
N ASP A 168 -1.71 17.36 -6.03
CA ASP A 168 -2.10 15.99 -5.70
C ASP A 168 -0.89 15.07 -5.59
N THR A 169 -0.14 14.91 -6.67
CA THR A 169 1.10 14.13 -6.74
C THR A 169 2.06 14.43 -5.57
N GLN A 170 2.30 15.74 -5.26
CA GLN A 170 3.22 16.10 -4.19
C GLN A 170 2.67 15.74 -2.81
N SER A 171 1.37 15.90 -2.61
CA SER A 171 0.74 15.54 -1.34
C SER A 171 0.67 14.03 -1.14
N ASP A 172 0.56 13.25 -2.19
CA ASP A 172 0.56 11.80 -2.16
C ASP A 172 1.93 11.24 -1.81
N MET A 173 2.97 11.78 -2.44
CA MET A 173 4.35 11.49 -2.06
C MET A 173 4.63 11.89 -0.60
N LEU A 174 4.08 13.00 -0.11
CA LEU A 174 4.20 13.41 1.30
C LEU A 174 3.49 12.44 2.23
N MET A 175 2.30 11.97 1.89
CA MET A 175 1.57 10.97 2.69
C MET A 175 2.32 9.65 2.74
N ALA A 176 2.92 9.20 1.64
CA ALA A 176 3.79 8.03 1.61
C ALA A 176 5.03 8.22 2.50
N LEU A 177 5.67 9.40 2.45
CA LEU A 177 6.80 9.73 3.33
C LEU A 177 6.41 9.68 4.81
N ILE A 178 5.28 10.29 5.17
CA ILE A 178 4.76 10.27 6.55
C ILE A 178 4.48 8.83 6.98
N GLY A 179 3.82 8.05 6.12
CA GLY A 179 3.54 6.63 6.36
C GLY A 179 4.81 5.83 6.68
N ALA A 180 5.87 6.00 5.88
CA ALA A 180 7.16 5.34 6.10
C ALA A 180 7.79 5.72 7.43
N ILE A 181 7.82 7.00 7.78
CA ILE A 181 8.39 7.50 9.04
C ILE A 181 7.61 6.92 10.22
N VAL A 182 6.28 6.99 10.17
CA VAL A 182 5.42 6.45 11.23
C VAL A 182 5.63 4.95 11.40
N ALA A 183 5.69 4.18 10.31
CA ALA A 183 5.96 2.75 10.37
C ALA A 183 7.31 2.44 11.03
N LEU A 184 8.36 3.15 10.62
CA LEU A 184 9.71 2.97 11.17
C LEU A 184 9.77 3.31 12.66
N VAL A 185 9.11 4.37 13.09
CA VAL A 185 9.07 4.77 14.50
C VAL A 185 8.30 3.76 15.36
N LEU A 186 7.13 3.33 14.89
CA LEU A 186 6.23 2.51 15.69
C LEU A 186 6.60 1.02 15.67
N LEU A 187 7.03 0.50 14.50
CA LEU A 187 7.07 -0.94 14.26
C LEU A 187 8.48 -1.54 14.21
N SER A 188 9.56 -0.74 14.05
CA SER A 188 10.92 -1.27 13.87
C SER A 188 11.33 -2.23 14.97
N ARG A 189 11.13 -1.87 16.25
CA ARG A 189 11.50 -2.70 17.41
C ARG A 189 10.72 -4.02 17.45
N PHE A 190 9.44 -3.97 17.09
CA PHE A 190 8.61 -5.16 17.06
C PHE A 190 9.02 -6.07 15.90
N GLN A 191 9.31 -5.52 14.73
CA GLN A 191 9.82 -6.27 13.59
C GLN A 191 11.17 -6.92 13.88
N ASP A 192 12.10 -6.23 14.57
CA ASP A 192 13.42 -6.77 14.93
C ASP A 192 13.29 -8.05 15.78
N LYS A 193 12.36 -8.07 16.73
CA LYS A 193 12.07 -9.28 17.52
C LYS A 193 11.59 -10.44 16.65
N GLN A 194 10.74 -10.16 15.68
CA GLN A 194 10.22 -11.19 14.77
C GLN A 194 11.30 -11.69 13.79
N ILE A 195 12.15 -10.80 13.26
CA ILE A 195 13.29 -11.17 12.41
C ILE A 195 14.27 -12.07 13.17
N ALA A 196 14.58 -11.72 14.43
CA ALA A 196 15.45 -12.54 15.27
C ALA A 196 14.85 -13.94 15.51
N ALA A 197 13.54 -14.02 15.77
CA ALA A 197 12.85 -15.29 15.95
C ALA A 197 12.80 -16.17 14.69
N LEU A 198 12.78 -15.56 13.50
CA LEU A 198 12.86 -16.29 12.21
C LEU A 198 14.26 -16.90 12.01
N LYS A 199 15.34 -16.17 12.35
CA LYS A 199 16.73 -16.66 12.22
C LYS A 199 17.03 -17.88 13.08
N LEU A 200 16.31 -18.04 14.20
CA LEU A 200 16.46 -19.21 15.08
C LEU A 200 15.72 -20.47 14.58
N ARG A 201 14.91 -20.34 13.53
CA ARG A 201 14.10 -21.43 12.97
C ARG A 201 14.62 -21.98 11.65
N ILE A 202 15.65 -21.35 11.10
CA ILE A 202 16.35 -21.74 9.88
C ILE A 202 17.71 -22.35 10.26
#